data_547856db13a1060678d465826e99115c
#
_entry.id   547856db13a1060678d465826e99115c
#
_cell.length_a   1.000
_cell.length_b   1.000
_cell.length_c   1.000
_cell.angle_alpha   90.00
_cell.angle_beta   90.00
_cell.angle_gamma   90.00
#
_symmetry.space_group_name_H-M   'P 1'
#
loop_
_entity.id
_entity.type
_entity.pdbx_description
1 polymer ?
#
loop_
_entity_poly.entity_id
_entity_poly.type
_entity_poly.pdbx_seq_one_letter_code
_entity_poly.pdbx_strand_id
1 'polypeptide(L)'
;MANNLNSNVTRKVARVFLDAFEASRVLTKTVNTQLLSGKFNPSSGSNVDFKRPHDYNSIRTSGGDISSSTKSDIIAGKATGTVQDYFTAATEWGNVEEALELDQLDQILEPMARRIVTDLELDLGSYMNKNASLKYGTHGNAVDAWGDVAGAGALMDSIGVPMSDEKFYIMNPFTTTALSSAQNGLNAADGLVRTAWEKAQISQSFGGMMALTSNALPSYTSGSTTDRAGALATAPDATYVTAKDTMTQVLSLSGLGTGTIKAGDMVTIAGVNRLNVATRQPMLDASGAVVPWTGTVLEDVTIAGNAATITVSGAAIYEANGQYNNVDAAPAQAAAVTILGAASTLYQPNLFYTKQAFGMGTVKLPKLYSTDTIATTSDGMSIRVSKYADGDANTQKIRFDLLPAYATFNPLFAGKGFGV
;
A
#
# COMPACT_ATOMS: atom_id res chain seq x y z
N MET A 1 -41.09 -6.90 -33.03
CA MET A 1 -39.98 -7.11 -32.05
C MET A 1 -39.13 -5.87 -32.16
N ALA A 2 -39.05 -5.09 -31.08
CA ALA A 2 -38.16 -3.92 -31.05
C ALA A 2 -36.69 -4.40 -30.95
N ASN A 3 -35.88 -4.11 -31.92
CA ASN A 3 -34.46 -4.41 -31.91
C ASN A 3 -33.79 -3.55 -30.83
N ASN A 4 -33.37 -4.16 -29.74
CA ASN A 4 -32.63 -3.46 -28.68
C ASN A 4 -31.12 -3.48 -29.01
N LEU A 5 -30.67 -2.57 -29.88
CA LEU A 5 -29.29 -2.42 -30.28
C LEU A 5 -28.42 -1.72 -29.23
N ASN A 6 -29.06 -1.04 -28.27
CA ASN A 6 -28.32 -0.29 -27.20
C ASN A 6 -27.45 -1.20 -26.31
N SER A 7 -27.85 -2.44 -26.07
CA SER A 7 -27.05 -3.38 -25.28
C SER A 7 -25.75 -3.80 -25.97
N ASN A 8 -25.71 -3.82 -27.31
CA ASN A 8 -24.51 -4.16 -28.07
C ASN A 8 -23.52 -3.01 -28.09
N VAL A 9 -23.99 -1.76 -28.20
CA VAL A 9 -23.14 -0.56 -28.12
C VAL A 9 -22.49 -0.47 -26.74
N THR A 10 -23.27 -0.61 -25.66
CA THR A 10 -22.76 -0.55 -24.28
C THR A 10 -21.74 -1.67 -24.02
N ARG A 11 -21.93 -2.87 -24.60
CA ARG A 11 -20.94 -3.96 -24.48
C ARG A 11 -19.65 -3.69 -25.23
N LYS A 12 -19.72 -3.12 -26.46
CA LYS A 12 -18.54 -2.72 -27.23
C LYS A 12 -17.76 -1.64 -26.47
N VAL A 13 -18.44 -0.63 -25.98
CA VAL A 13 -17.90 0.44 -25.12
C VAL A 13 -17.21 -0.14 -23.89
N ALA A 14 -17.89 -1.03 -23.17
CA ALA A 14 -17.34 -1.67 -21.98
C ALA A 14 -16.06 -2.46 -22.29
N ARG A 15 -15.98 -3.14 -23.42
CA ARG A 15 -14.82 -3.93 -23.82
C ARG A 15 -13.61 -3.06 -24.11
N VAL A 16 -13.75 -2.02 -24.93
CA VAL A 16 -12.68 -1.07 -25.24
C VAL A 16 -12.15 -0.41 -23.97
N PHE A 17 -13.06 0.00 -23.11
CA PHE A 17 -12.69 0.57 -21.83
C PHE A 17 -11.89 -0.43 -20.97
N LEU A 18 -12.32 -1.69 -20.88
CA LEU A 18 -11.63 -2.72 -20.11
C LEU A 18 -10.23 -3.00 -20.61
N ASP A 19 -10.05 -3.12 -21.94
CA ASP A 19 -8.74 -3.40 -22.54
C ASP A 19 -7.73 -2.28 -22.19
N ALA A 20 -8.15 -1.01 -22.30
CA ALA A 20 -7.34 0.14 -21.94
C ALA A 20 -7.09 0.21 -20.41
N PHE A 21 -8.11 -0.11 -19.60
CA PHE A 21 -8.02 -0.15 -18.15
C PHE A 21 -7.03 -1.21 -17.68
N GLU A 22 -7.09 -2.43 -18.19
CA GLU A 22 -6.18 -3.51 -17.83
C GLU A 22 -4.72 -3.24 -18.24
N ALA A 23 -4.50 -2.62 -19.38
CA ALA A 23 -3.16 -2.32 -19.87
C ALA A 23 -2.42 -1.27 -19.04
N SER A 24 -3.15 -0.35 -18.39
CA SER A 24 -2.56 0.81 -17.71
C SER A 24 -2.22 0.56 -16.24
N ARG A 25 -2.64 -0.57 -15.65
CA ARG A 25 -2.48 -0.88 -14.21
C ARG A 25 -1.12 -1.49 -13.87
N VAL A 26 -0.52 -1.05 -12.77
CA VAL A 26 0.71 -1.61 -12.18
C VAL A 26 0.50 -2.01 -10.72
N LEU A 27 0.22 -1.05 -9.83
CA LEU A 27 0.05 -1.29 -8.38
C LEU A 27 -1.11 -2.25 -8.08
N THR A 28 -2.24 -2.06 -8.72
CA THR A 28 -3.45 -2.87 -8.50
C THR A 28 -3.29 -4.35 -8.89
N LYS A 29 -2.31 -4.69 -9.73
CA LYS A 29 -2.00 -6.08 -10.10
C LYS A 29 -1.11 -6.80 -9.09
N THR A 30 -0.41 -6.07 -8.24
CA THR A 30 0.60 -6.62 -7.32
C THR A 30 0.09 -6.82 -5.89
N VAL A 31 -1.13 -6.39 -5.59
CA VAL A 31 -1.77 -6.56 -4.28
C VAL A 31 -2.68 -7.80 -4.23
N ASN A 32 -3.09 -8.18 -3.04
CA ASN A 32 -3.98 -9.32 -2.83
C ASN A 32 -5.40 -9.01 -3.33
N THR A 33 -5.96 -9.95 -4.09
CA THR A 33 -7.28 -9.82 -4.73
C THR A 33 -8.41 -10.54 -3.99
N GLN A 34 -8.20 -10.97 -2.75
CA GLN A 34 -9.22 -11.68 -1.96
C GLN A 34 -10.50 -10.85 -1.74
N LEU A 35 -10.40 -9.52 -1.76
CA LEU A 35 -11.55 -8.60 -1.69
C LEU A 35 -12.39 -8.59 -2.98
N LEU A 36 -11.86 -9.08 -4.11
CA LEU A 36 -12.55 -9.12 -5.40
C LEU A 36 -13.59 -10.25 -5.53
N SER A 37 -13.50 -11.27 -4.70
CA SER A 37 -14.31 -12.49 -4.80
C SER A 37 -15.77 -12.34 -4.34
N GLY A 38 -16.42 -11.18 -4.57
CA GLY A 38 -17.83 -10.92 -4.21
C GLY A 38 -18.06 -10.81 -2.70
N LYS A 39 -17.04 -10.46 -1.94
CA LYS A 39 -17.11 -10.34 -0.47
C LYS A 39 -18.04 -9.20 -0.03
N PHE A 40 -18.07 -8.11 -0.80
CA PHE A 40 -18.99 -7.01 -0.52
C PHE A 40 -20.37 -7.31 -1.09
N ASN A 41 -21.33 -7.51 -0.22
CA ASN A 41 -22.73 -7.76 -0.55
C ASN A 41 -23.65 -7.05 0.47
N PRO A 42 -24.95 -6.97 0.25
CA PRO A 42 -25.87 -6.30 1.18
C PRO A 42 -25.81 -6.80 2.63
N SER A 43 -25.35 -8.04 2.85
CA SER A 43 -25.22 -8.62 4.19
C SER A 43 -23.91 -8.24 4.90
N SER A 44 -22.84 -7.93 4.14
CA SER A 44 -21.54 -7.55 4.72
C SER A 44 -21.42 -6.05 5.02
N GLY A 45 -22.25 -5.21 4.39
CA GLY A 45 -22.14 -3.76 4.46
C GLY A 45 -20.86 -3.23 3.81
N SER A 46 -20.35 -2.11 4.33
CA SER A 46 -19.14 -1.43 3.80
C SER A 46 -17.81 -2.03 4.28
N ASN A 47 -17.84 -2.97 5.21
CA ASN A 47 -16.67 -3.56 5.83
C ASN A 47 -16.68 -5.08 5.68
N VAL A 48 -15.52 -5.65 5.36
CA VAL A 48 -15.32 -7.10 5.30
C VAL A 48 -14.11 -7.46 6.14
N ASP A 49 -14.31 -8.37 7.09
CA ASP A 49 -13.27 -8.80 8.02
C ASP A 49 -12.61 -10.10 7.55
N PHE A 50 -11.28 -10.12 7.60
CA PHE A 50 -10.43 -11.29 7.37
C PHE A 50 -9.73 -11.67 8.65
N LYS A 51 -9.72 -12.94 9.01
CA LYS A 51 -9.00 -13.42 10.19
C LYS A 51 -7.49 -13.30 9.97
N ARG A 52 -6.78 -12.78 10.98
CA ARG A 52 -5.32 -12.81 11.00
C ARG A 52 -4.83 -14.20 11.38
N PRO A 53 -3.67 -14.64 10.87
CA PRO A 53 -3.05 -15.88 11.29
C PRO A 53 -2.79 -15.88 12.79
N HIS A 54 -2.94 -17.04 13.42
CA HIS A 54 -2.51 -17.25 14.79
C HIS A 54 -1.04 -17.62 14.84
N ASP A 55 -0.38 -17.26 15.94
CA ASP A 55 1.00 -17.64 16.21
C ASP A 55 1.10 -18.24 17.61
N TYR A 56 2.09 -19.11 17.84
CA TYR A 56 2.25 -19.84 19.10
C TYR A 56 3.72 -19.93 19.47
N ASN A 57 4.00 -19.93 20.77
CA ASN A 57 5.33 -20.24 21.27
C ASN A 57 5.56 -21.75 21.37
N SER A 58 6.73 -22.22 20.98
CA SER A 58 7.12 -23.59 21.21
C SER A 58 7.65 -23.74 22.65
N ILE A 59 7.24 -24.80 23.32
CA ILE A 59 7.69 -25.15 24.66
C ILE A 59 8.70 -26.30 24.54
N ARG A 60 9.89 -26.15 25.11
CA ARG A 60 10.93 -27.16 25.09
C ARG A 60 11.22 -27.65 26.52
N THR A 61 10.98 -28.93 26.78
CA THR A 61 11.24 -29.57 28.07
C THR A 61 12.00 -30.87 27.87
N SER A 62 12.83 -31.30 28.82
CA SER A 62 13.63 -32.51 28.73
C SER A 62 12.80 -33.80 28.74
N GLY A 63 11.63 -33.78 29.40
CA GLY A 63 10.77 -34.93 29.55
C GLY A 63 9.45 -34.87 28.78
N GLY A 64 9.21 -33.79 28.01
CA GLY A 64 7.95 -33.56 27.31
C GLY A 64 6.77 -33.15 28.23
N ASP A 65 6.99 -33.05 29.54
CA ASP A 65 5.97 -32.55 30.50
C ASP A 65 5.87 -31.03 30.42
N ILE A 66 4.70 -30.54 30.05
CA ILE A 66 4.37 -29.09 29.93
C ILE A 66 3.32 -28.64 30.96
N SER A 67 3.05 -29.46 31.99
CA SER A 67 2.01 -29.17 33.00
C SER A 67 2.23 -27.85 33.72
N SER A 68 3.50 -27.50 34.03
CA SER A 68 3.91 -26.26 34.66
C SER A 68 4.25 -25.12 33.70
N SER A 69 4.21 -25.39 32.40
CA SER A 69 4.59 -24.37 31.38
C SER A 69 3.39 -23.50 31.01
N THR A 70 3.65 -22.22 30.79
CA THR A 70 2.65 -21.28 30.25
C THR A 70 2.34 -21.65 28.79
N LYS A 71 1.08 -21.89 28.48
CA LYS A 71 0.61 -22.18 27.12
C LYS A 71 0.26 -20.88 26.40
N SER A 72 0.41 -20.90 25.09
CA SER A 72 0.02 -19.76 24.24
C SER A 72 -1.50 -19.59 24.19
N ASP A 73 -1.98 -18.35 24.35
CA ASP A 73 -3.40 -18.01 24.24
C ASP A 73 -3.86 -17.97 22.77
N ILE A 74 -5.10 -18.34 22.53
CA ILE A 74 -5.71 -18.17 21.19
C ILE A 74 -6.37 -16.79 21.12
N ILE A 75 -5.68 -15.84 20.51
CA ILE A 75 -6.17 -14.47 20.34
C ILE A 75 -6.52 -14.25 18.87
N ALA A 76 -7.81 -14.14 18.58
CA ALA A 76 -8.29 -13.89 17.21
C ALA A 76 -8.18 -12.39 16.89
N GLY A 77 -7.34 -12.05 15.92
CA GLY A 77 -7.28 -10.72 15.30
C GLY A 77 -7.96 -10.72 13.94
N LYS A 78 -8.28 -9.54 13.44
CA LYS A 78 -8.88 -9.34 12.12
C LYS A 78 -8.17 -8.23 11.34
N ALA A 79 -8.26 -8.29 10.02
CA ALA A 79 -7.94 -7.20 9.12
C ALA A 79 -9.22 -6.81 8.39
N THR A 80 -9.59 -5.54 8.43
CA THR A 80 -10.84 -5.07 7.85
C THR A 80 -10.58 -4.41 6.51
N GLY A 81 -11.25 -4.90 5.46
CA GLY A 81 -11.34 -4.22 4.17
C GLY A 81 -12.49 -3.23 4.21
N THR A 82 -12.23 -1.98 3.84
CA THR A 82 -13.20 -0.89 3.85
C THR A 82 -13.43 -0.34 2.46
N VAL A 83 -14.71 -0.07 2.13
CA VAL A 83 -15.08 0.60 0.89
C VAL A 83 -14.65 2.07 0.95
N GLN A 84 -14.06 2.55 -0.14
CA GLN A 84 -13.62 3.93 -0.32
C GLN A 84 -14.64 4.73 -1.15
N ASP A 85 -14.28 5.95 -1.54
CA ASP A 85 -15.10 6.80 -2.39
C ASP A 85 -15.13 6.34 -3.86
N TYR A 86 -16.12 6.80 -4.61
CA TYR A 86 -16.28 6.46 -6.03
C TYR A 86 -15.22 7.14 -6.88
N PHE A 87 -14.68 6.40 -7.85
CA PHE A 87 -14.07 6.96 -9.03
C PHE A 87 -15.08 6.97 -10.17
N THR A 88 -15.37 8.15 -10.69
CA THR A 88 -16.34 8.34 -11.77
C THR A 88 -15.71 9.15 -12.89
N ALA A 89 -15.77 8.65 -14.12
CA ALA A 89 -15.52 9.42 -15.32
C ALA A 89 -16.80 9.49 -16.14
N ALA A 90 -17.19 10.70 -16.54
CA ALA A 90 -18.38 10.93 -17.31
C ALA A 90 -18.10 11.89 -18.46
N THR A 91 -18.80 11.68 -19.58
CA THR A 91 -18.79 12.60 -20.71
C THR A 91 -20.20 12.76 -21.27
N GLU A 92 -20.44 13.86 -21.92
CA GLU A 92 -21.71 14.24 -22.53
C GLU A 92 -21.45 14.72 -23.96
N TRP A 93 -22.35 14.36 -24.88
CA TRP A 93 -22.33 14.82 -26.27
C TRP A 93 -23.73 15.02 -26.82
N GLY A 94 -23.85 15.84 -27.87
CA GLY A 94 -25.11 16.07 -28.58
C GLY A 94 -25.46 14.93 -29.54
N ASN A 95 -26.75 14.79 -29.87
CA ASN A 95 -27.18 13.76 -30.81
C ASN A 95 -26.61 13.94 -32.23
N VAL A 96 -26.23 15.15 -32.62
CA VAL A 96 -25.62 15.42 -33.93
C VAL A 96 -24.20 14.85 -33.97
N GLU A 97 -23.45 14.99 -32.90
CA GLU A 97 -22.10 14.44 -32.74
C GLU A 97 -22.14 12.90 -32.75
N GLU A 98 -23.13 12.30 -32.06
CA GLU A 98 -23.32 10.84 -32.07
C GLU A 98 -23.60 10.30 -33.47
N ALA A 99 -24.39 11.02 -34.28
CA ALA A 99 -24.75 10.60 -35.63
C ALA A 99 -23.58 10.71 -36.63
N LEU A 100 -22.64 11.65 -36.43
CA LEU A 100 -21.56 11.95 -37.36
C LEU A 100 -20.21 11.36 -36.98
N GLU A 101 -19.96 11.08 -35.68
CA GLU A 101 -18.63 10.76 -35.14
C GLU A 101 -18.55 9.42 -34.39
N LEU A 102 -19.57 8.58 -34.46
CA LEU A 102 -19.64 7.33 -33.69
C LEU A 102 -18.48 6.34 -34.00
N ASP A 103 -17.78 6.51 -35.10
CA ASP A 103 -16.62 5.69 -35.46
C ASP A 103 -15.37 5.99 -34.60
N GLN A 104 -15.35 7.10 -33.87
CA GLN A 104 -14.20 7.52 -33.04
C GLN A 104 -14.41 7.26 -31.52
N LEU A 105 -15.39 6.45 -31.17
CA LEU A 105 -15.73 6.17 -29.77
C LEU A 105 -14.52 5.64 -28.95
N ASP A 106 -13.64 4.89 -29.57
CA ASP A 106 -12.44 4.33 -28.95
C ASP A 106 -11.48 5.44 -28.49
N GLN A 107 -11.33 6.52 -29.26
CA GLN A 107 -10.46 7.66 -28.94
C GLN A 107 -11.00 8.49 -27.75
N ILE A 108 -12.30 8.48 -27.53
CA ILE A 108 -12.95 9.19 -26.40
C ILE A 108 -12.88 8.35 -25.13
N LEU A 109 -13.06 7.04 -25.22
CA LEU A 109 -13.17 6.16 -24.06
C LEU A 109 -11.82 5.76 -23.46
N GLU A 110 -10.79 5.59 -24.28
CA GLU A 110 -9.46 5.20 -23.82
C GLU A 110 -8.85 6.22 -22.83
N PRO A 111 -8.88 7.55 -23.08
CA PRO A 111 -8.41 8.53 -22.10
C PRO A 111 -9.20 8.49 -20.78
N MET A 112 -10.52 8.23 -20.82
CA MET A 112 -11.34 8.11 -19.63
C MET A 112 -10.93 6.89 -18.77
N ALA A 113 -10.68 5.75 -19.43
CA ALA A 113 -10.19 4.56 -18.75
C ALA A 113 -8.83 4.79 -18.09
N ARG A 114 -7.89 5.39 -18.84
CA ARG A 114 -6.56 5.74 -18.32
C ARG A 114 -6.64 6.69 -17.13
N ARG A 115 -7.57 7.66 -17.16
CA ARG A 115 -7.74 8.61 -16.05
C ARG A 115 -8.22 7.91 -14.78
N ILE A 116 -9.25 7.06 -14.87
CA ILE A 116 -9.74 6.28 -13.72
C ILE A 116 -8.63 5.39 -13.14
N VAL A 117 -7.85 4.72 -14.00
CA VAL A 117 -6.73 3.90 -13.54
C VAL A 117 -5.70 4.74 -12.81
N THR A 118 -5.31 5.88 -13.39
CA THR A 118 -4.29 6.74 -12.77
C THR A 118 -4.73 7.22 -11.39
N ASP A 119 -5.97 7.67 -11.28
CA ASP A 119 -6.52 8.16 -10.00
C ASP A 119 -6.66 7.00 -8.98
N LEU A 120 -7.09 5.81 -9.43
CA LEU A 120 -7.17 4.62 -8.60
C LEU A 120 -5.78 4.17 -8.10
N GLU A 121 -4.78 4.13 -8.97
CA GLU A 121 -3.42 3.72 -8.60
C GLU A 121 -2.75 4.73 -7.68
N LEU A 122 -2.98 6.03 -7.90
CA LEU A 122 -2.47 7.08 -7.03
C LEU A 122 -3.10 7.02 -5.63
N ASP A 123 -4.41 6.79 -5.56
CA ASP A 123 -5.13 6.67 -4.28
C ASP A 123 -4.71 5.40 -3.53
N LEU A 124 -4.66 4.24 -4.21
CA LEU A 124 -4.14 3.00 -3.63
C LEU A 124 -2.69 3.16 -3.16
N GLY A 125 -1.83 3.77 -3.98
CA GLY A 125 -0.45 4.04 -3.62
C GLY A 125 -0.34 4.95 -2.39
N SER A 126 -1.19 5.97 -2.29
CA SER A 126 -1.28 6.86 -1.13
C SER A 126 -1.73 6.11 0.13
N TYR A 127 -2.71 5.21 -0.01
CA TYR A 127 -3.15 4.32 1.06
C TYR A 127 -2.01 3.40 1.52
N MET A 128 -1.28 2.78 0.58
CA MET A 128 -0.14 1.90 0.88
C MET A 128 0.99 2.67 1.55
N ASN A 129 1.30 3.88 1.08
CA ASN A 129 2.33 4.75 1.67
C ASN A 129 2.03 5.11 3.14
N LYS A 130 0.76 5.35 3.50
CA LYS A 130 0.36 5.64 4.89
C LYS A 130 0.44 4.41 5.79
N ASN A 131 0.17 3.22 5.25
CA ASN A 131 0.08 1.98 6.02
C ASN A 131 1.37 1.14 6.04
N ALA A 132 2.36 1.47 5.22
CA ALA A 132 3.67 0.80 5.22
C ALA A 132 4.48 1.17 6.46
N SER A 133 4.96 0.20 7.23
CA SER A 133 5.66 0.45 8.50
C SER A 133 7.18 0.31 8.44
N LEU A 134 7.73 -0.37 7.43
CA LEU A 134 9.16 -0.55 7.26
C LEU A 134 9.80 0.66 6.56
N LYS A 135 11.09 0.84 6.79
CA LYS A 135 11.92 1.82 6.09
C LYS A 135 13.27 1.20 5.77
N TYR A 136 13.72 1.37 4.55
CA TYR A 136 15.09 1.11 4.14
C TYR A 136 15.74 2.37 3.56
N GLY A 137 17.01 2.61 3.86
CA GLY A 137 17.75 3.79 3.44
C GLY A 137 17.47 5.04 4.29
N THR A 138 17.98 6.18 3.85
CA THR A 138 17.89 7.48 4.53
C THR A 138 16.85 8.36 3.83
N HIS A 139 15.95 8.98 4.59
CA HIS A 139 14.94 9.88 4.04
C HIS A 139 15.57 10.98 3.19
N GLY A 140 15.09 11.10 1.95
CA GLY A 140 15.55 12.10 1.00
C GLY A 140 16.69 11.68 0.10
N ASN A 141 17.37 10.57 0.40
CA ASN A 141 18.40 10.02 -0.49
C ASN A 141 17.73 9.34 -1.69
N ALA A 142 18.29 9.57 -2.87
CA ALA A 142 17.84 8.91 -4.10
C ALA A 142 18.31 7.45 -4.10
N VAL A 143 17.45 6.57 -4.59
CA VAL A 143 17.80 5.17 -4.84
C VAL A 143 18.56 5.11 -6.17
N ASP A 144 19.86 4.86 -6.13
CA ASP A 144 20.72 4.84 -7.32
C ASP A 144 21.63 3.62 -7.40
N ALA A 145 21.67 2.78 -6.36
CA ALA A 145 22.50 1.59 -6.29
C ALA A 145 21.67 0.29 -6.21
N TRP A 146 22.22 -0.80 -6.74
CA TRP A 146 21.64 -2.13 -6.58
C TRP A 146 21.46 -2.50 -5.10
N GLY A 147 22.38 -2.08 -4.24
CA GLY A 147 22.33 -2.34 -2.81
C GLY A 147 21.10 -1.76 -2.11
N ASP A 148 20.53 -0.66 -2.60
CA ASP A 148 19.33 -0.03 -2.04
C ASP A 148 18.11 -0.94 -2.18
N VAL A 149 17.95 -1.57 -3.35
CA VAL A 149 16.85 -2.50 -3.61
C VAL A 149 17.11 -3.83 -2.92
N ALA A 150 18.31 -4.38 -3.04
CA ALA A 150 18.69 -5.65 -2.40
C ALA A 150 18.60 -5.57 -0.87
N GLY A 151 18.99 -4.44 -0.29
CA GLY A 151 18.87 -4.22 1.15
C GLY A 151 17.42 -4.11 1.64
N ALA A 152 16.52 -3.51 0.85
CA ALA A 152 15.09 -3.54 1.16
C ALA A 152 14.55 -4.98 1.11
N GLY A 153 15.00 -5.80 0.15
CA GLY A 153 14.68 -7.24 0.08
C GLY A 153 15.21 -8.00 1.31
N ALA A 154 16.46 -7.77 1.69
CA ALA A 154 17.07 -8.38 2.86
C ALA A 154 16.34 -8.00 4.16
N LEU A 155 15.88 -6.75 4.29
CA LEU A 155 15.05 -6.30 5.42
C LEU A 155 13.75 -7.09 5.51
N MET A 156 13.07 -7.34 4.38
CA MET A 156 11.84 -8.14 4.35
C MET A 156 12.11 -9.60 4.72
N ASP A 157 13.20 -10.18 4.26
CA ASP A 157 13.60 -11.54 4.63
C ASP A 157 13.94 -11.64 6.11
N SER A 158 14.64 -10.64 6.64
CA SER A 158 15.04 -10.58 8.04
C SER A 158 13.85 -10.41 9.00
N ILE A 159 12.77 -9.72 8.59
CA ILE A 159 11.58 -9.60 9.44
C ILE A 159 10.75 -10.89 9.49
N GLY A 160 11.02 -11.84 8.60
CA GLY A 160 10.35 -13.14 8.58
C GLY A 160 9.26 -13.27 7.53
N VAL A 161 9.34 -12.52 6.44
CA VAL A 161 8.50 -12.78 5.25
C VAL A 161 8.87 -14.16 4.70
N PRO A 162 7.89 -15.05 4.42
CA PRO A 162 8.17 -16.31 3.79
C PRO A 162 8.94 -16.14 2.48
N MET A 163 10.01 -16.91 2.26
CA MET A 163 10.83 -16.81 1.05
C MET A 163 10.07 -17.21 -0.23
N SER A 164 8.94 -17.91 -0.07
CA SER A 164 8.03 -18.27 -1.17
C SER A 164 7.14 -17.11 -1.63
N ASP A 165 7.01 -16.06 -0.83
CA ASP A 165 6.13 -14.95 -1.13
C ASP A 165 6.76 -14.01 -2.16
N GLU A 166 5.94 -13.58 -3.13
CA GLU A 166 6.34 -12.60 -4.12
C GLU A 166 6.56 -11.25 -3.45
N LYS A 167 7.75 -10.70 -3.63
CA LYS A 167 8.16 -9.38 -3.15
C LYS A 167 8.21 -8.41 -4.31
N PHE A 168 7.60 -7.26 -4.15
CA PHE A 168 7.54 -6.21 -5.15
C PHE A 168 8.33 -5.00 -4.69
N TYR A 169 9.02 -4.37 -5.64
CA TYR A 169 9.66 -3.06 -5.47
C TYR A 169 9.14 -2.13 -6.56
N ILE A 170 8.32 -1.16 -6.19
CA ILE A 170 7.71 -0.23 -7.14
C ILE A 170 8.48 1.09 -7.07
N MET A 171 8.96 1.55 -8.21
CA MET A 171 9.79 2.74 -8.33
C MET A 171 9.29 3.70 -9.39
N ASN A 172 9.73 4.95 -9.31
CA ASN A 172 9.45 5.92 -10.36
C ASN A 172 10.40 5.74 -11.57
N PRO A 173 10.07 6.28 -12.75
CA PRO A 173 10.91 6.13 -13.95
C PRO A 173 12.34 6.67 -13.80
N PHE A 174 12.55 7.73 -13.01
CA PHE A 174 13.90 8.29 -12.78
C PHE A 174 14.76 7.35 -11.94
N THR A 175 14.18 6.72 -10.93
CA THR A 175 14.87 5.67 -10.14
C THR A 175 15.28 4.50 -11.02
N THR A 176 14.39 4.06 -11.93
CA THR A 176 14.74 3.00 -12.89
C THR A 176 15.92 3.39 -13.78
N THR A 177 15.96 4.64 -14.23
CA THR A 177 17.08 5.15 -15.05
C THR A 177 18.38 5.21 -14.24
N ALA A 178 18.34 5.64 -12.97
CA ALA A 178 19.51 5.68 -12.10
C ALA A 178 20.09 4.27 -11.85
N LEU A 179 19.22 3.30 -11.53
CA LEU A 179 19.61 1.90 -11.35
C LEU A 179 20.13 1.25 -12.64
N SER A 180 19.56 1.59 -13.79
CA SER A 180 20.04 1.15 -15.09
C SER A 180 21.46 1.67 -15.37
N SER A 181 21.73 2.93 -15.02
CA SER A 181 23.07 3.52 -15.12
C SER A 181 24.09 2.81 -14.23
N ALA A 182 23.70 2.43 -13.02
CA ALA A 182 24.55 1.67 -12.10
C ALA A 182 24.92 0.27 -12.66
N GLN A 183 24.01 -0.39 -13.39
CA GLN A 183 24.29 -1.66 -14.04
C GLN A 183 25.33 -1.56 -15.16
N ASN A 184 25.41 -0.42 -15.86
CA ASN A 184 26.42 -0.21 -16.91
C ASN A 184 27.86 -0.24 -16.37
N GLY A 185 28.07 0.07 -15.09
CA GLY A 185 29.38 0.00 -14.44
C GLY A 185 29.88 -1.42 -14.18
N LEU A 186 29.08 -2.45 -14.36
CA LEU A 186 29.43 -3.84 -14.03
C LEU A 186 30.26 -4.56 -15.10
N ASN A 187 30.66 -3.92 -16.18
CA ASN A 187 31.58 -4.44 -17.21
C ASN A 187 31.28 -5.87 -17.72
N ALA A 188 30.02 -6.31 -17.62
CA ALA A 188 29.61 -7.64 -18.05
C ALA A 188 29.11 -7.58 -19.50
N ALA A 189 29.70 -8.39 -20.35
CA ALA A 189 29.29 -8.55 -21.76
C ALA A 189 27.95 -9.32 -21.91
N ASP A 190 27.06 -9.23 -20.94
CA ASP A 190 25.81 -9.98 -20.89
C ASP A 190 24.63 -9.17 -21.46
N GLY A 191 23.63 -9.86 -21.95
CA GLY A 191 22.43 -9.28 -22.58
C GLY A 191 21.65 -8.31 -21.68
N LEU A 192 21.76 -8.46 -20.33
CA LEU A 192 21.16 -7.56 -19.35
C LEU A 192 21.80 -6.16 -19.35
N VAL A 193 23.15 -6.07 -19.44
CA VAL A 193 23.86 -4.80 -19.51
C VAL A 193 23.55 -4.08 -20.82
N ARG A 194 23.45 -4.83 -21.90
CA ARG A 194 23.06 -4.30 -23.21
C ARG A 194 21.64 -3.75 -23.21
N THR A 195 20.69 -4.45 -22.59
CA THR A 195 19.30 -3.99 -22.47
C THR A 195 19.18 -2.75 -21.58
N ALA A 196 19.97 -2.69 -20.50
CA ALA A 196 20.05 -1.51 -19.65
C ALA A 196 20.57 -0.29 -20.40
N TRP A 197 21.59 -0.48 -21.22
CA TRP A 197 22.16 0.58 -22.06
C TRP A 197 21.19 1.07 -23.13
N GLU A 198 20.56 0.13 -23.88
CA GLU A 198 19.72 0.46 -25.03
C GLU A 198 18.35 1.03 -24.62
N LYS A 199 17.77 0.55 -23.51
CA LYS A 199 16.37 0.83 -23.14
C LYS A 199 16.20 1.49 -21.78
N ALA A 200 17.28 1.74 -21.03
CA ALA A 200 17.25 2.21 -19.63
C ALA A 200 16.30 1.35 -18.76
N GLN A 201 16.34 0.05 -18.92
CA GLN A 201 15.53 -0.91 -18.19
C GLN A 201 16.40 -1.81 -17.33
N ILE A 202 15.88 -2.19 -16.18
CA ILE A 202 16.45 -3.22 -15.30
C ILE A 202 15.70 -4.54 -15.47
N SER A 203 16.29 -5.64 -14.99
CA SER A 203 15.59 -6.93 -14.94
C SER A 203 14.34 -6.85 -14.06
N GLN A 204 13.27 -7.56 -14.44
CA GLN A 204 12.09 -7.69 -13.58
C GLN A 204 12.43 -8.34 -12.24
N SER A 205 13.39 -9.26 -12.18
CA SER A 205 13.93 -9.78 -10.93
C SER A 205 15.23 -9.04 -10.60
N PHE A 206 15.15 -8.07 -9.71
CA PHE A 206 16.27 -7.22 -9.31
C PHE A 206 16.40 -7.19 -7.79
N GLY A 207 17.58 -7.54 -7.28
CA GLY A 207 17.82 -7.57 -5.84
C GLY A 207 16.92 -8.57 -5.06
N GLY A 208 16.49 -9.67 -5.69
CA GLY A 208 15.58 -10.65 -5.09
C GLY A 208 14.12 -10.22 -5.03
N MET A 209 13.77 -9.10 -5.66
CA MET A 209 12.42 -8.55 -5.72
C MET A 209 11.94 -8.38 -7.16
N MET A 210 10.65 -8.40 -7.39
CA MET A 210 10.06 -8.02 -8.67
C MET A 210 10.04 -6.49 -8.76
N ALA A 211 10.95 -5.94 -9.58
CA ALA A 211 11.10 -4.51 -9.77
C ALA A 211 10.16 -4.02 -10.88
N LEU A 212 9.26 -3.12 -10.54
CA LEU A 212 8.27 -2.55 -11.46
C LEU A 212 8.35 -1.03 -11.44
N THR A 213 8.11 -0.41 -12.58
CA THR A 213 8.09 1.05 -12.72
C THR A 213 6.66 1.53 -12.78
N SER A 214 6.31 2.51 -11.97
CA SER A 214 5.02 3.19 -12.03
C SER A 214 5.20 4.70 -12.04
N ASN A 215 4.43 5.38 -12.89
CA ASN A 215 4.33 6.84 -12.91
C ASN A 215 3.27 7.38 -11.93
N ALA A 216 2.49 6.49 -11.31
CA ALA A 216 1.45 6.81 -10.34
C ALA A 216 1.89 6.60 -8.88
N LEU A 217 3.21 6.66 -8.60
CA LEU A 217 3.70 6.64 -7.23
C LEU A 217 3.31 7.93 -6.50
N PRO A 218 2.74 7.81 -5.29
CA PRO A 218 2.31 8.97 -4.52
C PRO A 218 3.50 9.74 -3.96
N SER A 219 3.40 11.05 -3.99
CA SER A 219 4.25 11.94 -3.21
C SER A 219 3.50 12.45 -2.00
N TYR A 220 4.20 12.77 -0.93
CA TYR A 220 3.65 13.44 0.24
C TYR A 220 4.60 14.53 0.73
N THR A 221 4.04 15.58 1.30
CA THR A 221 4.85 16.63 1.95
C THR A 221 4.90 16.36 3.45
N SER A 222 6.11 16.26 4.01
CA SER A 222 6.31 16.05 5.43
C SER A 222 5.78 17.23 6.27
N GLY A 223 5.52 16.96 7.53
CA GLY A 223 5.03 17.98 8.47
C GLY A 223 5.95 19.17 8.60
N SER A 224 5.37 20.33 8.97
CA SER A 224 6.06 21.62 9.01
C SER A 224 6.90 21.81 10.29
N THR A 225 6.78 20.94 11.31
CA THR A 225 7.61 21.08 12.52
C THR A 225 9.10 20.93 12.19
N THR A 226 9.89 21.91 12.60
CA THR A 226 11.36 21.95 12.42
C THR A 226 12.06 21.18 13.54
N ASP A 227 11.51 21.17 14.74
CA ASP A 227 11.98 20.35 15.86
C ASP A 227 11.26 18.98 15.77
N ARG A 228 11.96 18.01 15.20
CA ARG A 228 11.44 16.67 14.91
C ARG A 228 11.87 15.64 15.98
N ALA A 229 12.49 16.10 17.06
CA ALA A 229 12.86 15.29 18.20
C ALA A 229 11.94 15.59 19.38
N GLY A 230 11.33 14.57 19.93
CA GLY A 230 10.44 14.66 21.10
C GLY A 230 10.60 13.45 21.99
N ALA A 231 9.66 13.24 22.89
CA ALA A 231 9.64 12.07 23.76
C ALA A 231 8.20 11.56 23.92
N LEU A 232 8.04 10.30 24.31
CA LEU A 232 6.76 9.73 24.69
C LEU A 232 6.29 10.37 26.02
N ALA A 233 5.16 11.07 25.97
CA ALA A 233 4.55 11.64 27.18
C ALA A 233 4.07 10.56 28.15
N THR A 234 3.54 9.47 27.60
CA THR A 234 3.09 8.28 28.32
C THR A 234 3.57 7.02 27.57
N ALA A 235 3.79 5.93 28.30
CA ALA A 235 4.02 4.64 27.67
C ALA A 235 2.76 4.22 26.90
N PRO A 236 2.84 3.95 25.60
CA PRO A 236 1.69 3.46 24.84
C PRO A 236 1.39 2.01 25.20
N ASP A 237 0.14 1.58 24.97
CA ASP A 237 -0.20 0.17 25.08
C ASP A 237 0.51 -0.62 23.96
N ALA A 238 1.33 -1.58 24.36
CA ALA A 238 2.13 -2.41 23.47
C ALA A 238 1.62 -3.87 23.42
N THR A 239 0.40 -4.15 23.87
CA THR A 239 -0.17 -5.50 23.88
C THR A 239 -0.74 -5.86 22.51
N TYR A 240 -0.66 -7.14 22.15
CA TYR A 240 -1.26 -7.63 20.90
C TYR A 240 -2.79 -7.47 20.91
N VAL A 241 -3.43 -7.64 22.06
CA VAL A 241 -4.89 -7.52 22.20
C VAL A 241 -5.39 -6.15 21.73
N THR A 242 -4.67 -5.08 22.02
CA THR A 242 -5.02 -3.72 21.57
C THR A 242 -4.76 -3.52 20.07
N ALA A 243 -3.65 -4.05 19.56
CA ALA A 243 -3.25 -3.85 18.17
C ALA A 243 -3.83 -4.86 17.18
N LYS A 244 -4.38 -5.98 17.62
CA LYS A 244 -4.72 -7.17 16.80
C LYS A 244 -5.62 -6.90 15.60
N ASP A 245 -6.50 -5.91 15.68
CA ASP A 245 -7.50 -5.65 14.63
C ASP A 245 -7.00 -4.67 13.57
N THR A 246 -6.27 -3.62 13.98
CA THR A 246 -5.81 -2.56 13.06
C THR A 246 -4.30 -2.59 12.81
N MET A 247 -3.50 -3.20 13.68
CA MET A 247 -2.04 -3.10 13.73
C MET A 247 -1.54 -1.66 13.82
N THR A 248 -2.32 -0.81 14.49
CA THR A 248 -2.01 0.60 14.75
C THR A 248 -1.74 0.82 16.23
N GLN A 249 -1.02 1.88 16.55
CA GLN A 249 -0.70 2.27 17.92
C GLN A 249 -0.83 3.78 18.07
N VAL A 250 -1.38 4.23 19.19
CA VAL A 250 -1.48 5.65 19.53
C VAL A 250 -0.28 6.04 20.36
N LEU A 251 0.43 7.09 19.94
CA LEU A 251 1.59 7.64 20.62
C LEU A 251 1.28 9.07 21.06
N SER A 252 1.38 9.33 22.35
CA SER A 252 1.32 10.68 22.93
C SER A 252 2.73 11.23 23.02
N LEU A 253 3.00 12.30 22.26
CA LEU A 253 4.31 12.92 22.14
C LEU A 253 4.36 14.25 22.91
N SER A 254 5.52 14.57 23.43
CA SER A 254 5.84 15.84 24.11
C SER A 254 7.20 16.35 23.67
N GLY A 255 7.49 17.62 23.94
CA GLY A 255 8.79 18.22 23.62
C GLY A 255 8.99 18.51 22.13
N LEU A 256 7.94 18.50 21.33
CA LEU A 256 8.00 18.84 19.90
C LEU A 256 7.95 20.37 19.68
N GLY A 257 8.53 20.83 18.57
CA GLY A 257 8.34 22.20 18.10
C GLY A 257 6.91 22.44 17.60
N THR A 258 6.58 23.72 17.36
CA THR A 258 5.29 24.07 16.75
C THR A 258 5.22 23.61 15.29
N GLY A 259 4.01 23.45 14.77
CA GLY A 259 3.77 23.07 13.38
C GLY A 259 2.85 21.87 13.26
N THR A 260 3.06 21.06 12.22
CA THR A 260 2.23 19.90 11.92
C THR A 260 3.09 18.65 11.74
N ILE A 261 2.49 17.51 11.99
CA ILE A 261 2.95 16.16 11.57
C ILE A 261 1.95 15.70 10.53
N LYS A 262 2.42 15.15 9.43
CA LYS A 262 1.57 14.77 8.29
C LYS A 262 1.44 13.26 8.16
N ALA A 263 0.30 12.84 7.61
CA ALA A 263 0.11 11.46 7.19
C ALA A 263 1.18 11.04 6.18
N GLY A 264 1.87 9.93 6.47
CA GLY A 264 3.04 9.50 5.70
C GLY A 264 4.39 9.82 6.35
N ASP A 265 4.46 10.74 7.33
CA ASP A 265 5.67 10.91 8.15
C ASP A 265 5.99 9.60 8.89
N MET A 266 7.26 9.29 9.03
CA MET A 266 7.70 8.11 9.78
C MET A 266 8.34 8.52 11.09
N VAL A 267 8.12 7.71 12.11
CA VAL A 267 8.67 7.91 13.46
C VAL A 267 9.43 6.69 13.92
N THR A 268 10.43 6.92 14.77
CA THR A 268 11.18 5.86 15.47
C THR A 268 11.25 6.20 16.96
N ILE A 269 11.33 5.17 17.79
CA ILE A 269 11.42 5.28 19.25
C ILE A 269 12.76 4.71 19.68
N ALA A 270 13.55 5.48 20.42
CA ALA A 270 14.84 5.04 20.91
C ALA A 270 14.69 3.87 21.88
N GLY A 271 15.56 2.86 21.75
CA GLY A 271 15.56 1.66 22.58
C GLY A 271 14.48 0.64 22.21
N VAL A 272 13.78 0.83 21.11
CA VAL A 272 12.80 -0.14 20.59
C VAL A 272 13.30 -0.64 19.24
N ASN A 273 13.66 -1.91 19.13
CA ASN A 273 14.23 -2.50 17.93
C ASN A 273 13.36 -3.63 17.41
N ARG A 274 13.44 -3.90 16.12
CA ARG A 274 12.63 -4.94 15.48
C ARG A 274 13.15 -6.34 15.78
N LEU A 275 12.21 -7.24 15.97
CA LEU A 275 12.41 -8.69 16.00
C LEU A 275 11.95 -9.31 14.70
N ASN A 276 12.59 -10.41 14.32
CA ASN A 276 12.04 -11.33 13.33
C ASN A 276 10.76 -11.95 13.87
N VAL A 277 9.65 -11.82 13.15
CA VAL A 277 8.32 -12.26 13.64
C VAL A 277 8.19 -13.78 13.78
N ALA A 278 9.02 -14.57 13.08
CA ALA A 278 8.98 -16.02 13.18
C ALA A 278 9.91 -16.55 14.28
N THR A 279 11.15 -16.01 14.36
CA THR A 279 12.18 -16.52 15.29
C THR A 279 12.23 -15.77 16.62
N ARG A 280 11.62 -14.59 16.71
CA ARG A 280 11.68 -13.68 17.86
C ARG A 280 13.10 -13.23 18.23
N GLN A 281 14.04 -13.33 17.29
CA GLN A 281 15.40 -12.85 17.48
C GLN A 281 15.57 -11.40 16.99
N PRO A 282 16.46 -10.61 17.59
CA PRO A 282 16.77 -9.26 17.12
C PRO A 282 17.22 -9.28 15.67
N MET A 283 16.73 -8.34 14.89
CA MET A 283 17.18 -8.12 13.53
C MET A 283 18.46 -7.30 13.54
N LEU A 284 19.47 -7.78 12.84
CA LEU A 284 20.75 -7.08 12.66
C LEU A 284 20.90 -6.68 11.19
N ASP A 285 21.43 -5.49 10.96
CA ASP A 285 21.85 -5.05 9.64
C ASP A 285 23.23 -5.64 9.24
N ALA A 286 23.71 -5.30 8.05
CA ALA A 286 25.00 -5.79 7.56
C ALA A 286 26.20 -5.32 8.38
N SER A 287 26.08 -4.27 9.19
CA SER A 287 27.09 -3.78 10.11
C SER A 287 27.04 -4.45 11.49
N GLY A 288 26.02 -5.30 11.73
CA GLY A 288 25.78 -5.90 13.04
C GLY A 288 24.99 -4.99 14.00
N ALA A 289 24.51 -3.85 13.55
CA ALA A 289 23.64 -2.99 14.36
C ALA A 289 22.19 -3.48 14.36
N VAL A 290 21.50 -3.28 15.48
CA VAL A 290 20.08 -3.63 15.58
C VAL A 290 19.23 -2.72 14.72
N VAL A 291 18.22 -3.27 14.04
CA VAL A 291 17.31 -2.52 13.20
C VAL A 291 16.25 -1.84 14.08
N PRO A 292 16.20 -0.49 14.09
CA PRO A 292 15.22 0.22 14.93
C PRO A 292 13.79 0.01 14.44
N TRP A 293 12.86 0.04 15.37
CA TRP A 293 11.45 0.08 15.02
C TRP A 293 11.09 1.39 14.32
N THR A 294 10.22 1.30 13.33
CA THR A 294 9.64 2.45 12.63
C THR A 294 8.13 2.28 12.51
N GLY A 295 7.39 3.37 12.61
CA GLY A 295 5.96 3.42 12.36
C GLY A 295 5.64 4.59 11.43
N THR A 296 4.54 4.52 10.69
CA THR A 296 4.10 5.58 9.77
C THR A 296 2.86 6.25 10.30
N VAL A 297 2.84 7.57 10.32
CA VAL A 297 1.71 8.38 10.79
C VAL A 297 0.56 8.27 9.79
N LEU A 298 -0.64 8.00 10.29
CA LEU A 298 -1.83 7.76 9.47
C LEU A 298 -2.61 9.03 9.14
N GLU A 299 -2.59 10.01 10.04
CA GLU A 299 -3.42 11.22 9.96
C GLU A 299 -2.61 12.48 10.18
N ASP A 300 -3.10 13.59 9.64
CA ASP A 300 -2.52 14.90 9.86
C ASP A 300 -2.82 15.39 11.27
N VAL A 301 -1.79 15.82 12.01
CA VAL A 301 -1.92 16.31 13.38
C VAL A 301 -1.23 17.67 13.51
N THR A 302 -1.90 18.62 14.17
CA THR A 302 -1.32 19.89 14.56
C THR A 302 -0.75 19.81 15.97
N ILE A 303 0.50 20.24 16.14
CA ILE A 303 1.17 20.26 17.43
C ILE A 303 0.64 21.44 18.22
N ALA A 304 0.13 21.19 19.41
CA ALA A 304 -0.39 22.19 20.33
C ALA A 304 0.32 22.08 21.70
N GLY A 305 0.85 23.20 22.21
CA GLY A 305 1.53 23.21 23.49
C GLY A 305 2.75 22.27 23.55
N ASN A 306 3.49 22.15 22.46
CA ASN A 306 4.63 21.24 22.31
C ASN A 306 4.28 19.75 22.45
N ALA A 307 3.01 19.39 22.30
CA ALA A 307 2.50 18.05 22.41
C ALA A 307 1.64 17.66 21.19
N ALA A 308 1.64 16.38 20.86
CA ALA A 308 0.79 15.83 19.80
C ALA A 308 0.43 14.38 20.13
N THR A 309 -0.78 13.97 19.78
CA THR A 309 -1.17 12.56 19.79
C THR A 309 -1.28 12.09 18.36
N ILE A 310 -0.49 11.10 18.00
CA ILE A 310 -0.45 10.53 16.64
C ILE A 310 -0.85 9.07 16.65
N THR A 311 -1.51 8.62 15.60
CA THR A 311 -1.77 7.21 15.34
C THR A 311 -0.79 6.73 14.27
N VAL A 312 -0.06 5.65 14.57
CA VAL A 312 0.94 5.07 13.65
C VAL A 312 0.54 3.69 13.21
N SER A 313 0.83 3.37 11.96
CA SER A 313 0.77 2.01 11.40
C SER A 313 2.03 1.23 11.75
N GLY A 314 1.87 -0.07 12.03
CA GLY A 314 2.97 -0.94 12.42
C GLY A 314 3.26 -0.89 13.92
N ALA A 315 2.25 -1.16 14.74
CA ALA A 315 2.35 -1.16 16.21
C ALA A 315 3.59 -1.91 16.74
N ALA A 316 4.25 -1.31 17.73
CA ALA A 316 5.29 -1.97 18.52
C ALA A 316 4.63 -2.88 19.57
N ILE A 317 4.68 -4.19 19.34
CA ILE A 317 4.05 -5.19 20.21
C ILE A 317 5.10 -5.89 21.04
N TYR A 318 4.96 -5.79 22.36
CA TYR A 318 5.83 -6.45 23.32
C TYR A 318 5.06 -6.91 24.55
N GLU A 319 5.13 -8.17 24.83
CA GLU A 319 4.61 -8.81 26.05
C GLU A 319 5.68 -9.78 26.58
N ALA A 320 5.80 -9.91 27.90
CA ALA A 320 6.78 -10.82 28.47
C ALA A 320 6.48 -12.27 28.00
N ASN A 321 7.40 -12.85 27.23
CA ASN A 321 7.23 -14.14 26.54
C ASN A 321 6.03 -14.19 25.57
N GLY A 322 5.63 -13.04 25.03
CA GLY A 322 4.50 -12.92 24.11
C GLY A 322 4.74 -13.61 22.77
N GLN A 323 3.72 -14.28 22.29
CA GLN A 323 3.76 -15.01 21.01
C GLN A 323 3.69 -14.11 19.76
N TYR A 324 3.30 -12.83 19.95
CA TYR A 324 3.14 -11.86 18.86
C TYR A 324 4.16 -10.72 18.91
N ASN A 325 5.23 -10.85 19.72
CA ASN A 325 6.24 -9.82 19.84
C ASN A 325 6.91 -9.54 18.49
N ASN A 326 6.97 -8.26 18.11
CA ASN A 326 7.65 -7.77 16.92
C ASN A 326 8.77 -6.76 17.25
N VAL A 327 8.90 -6.42 18.54
CA VAL A 327 9.99 -5.57 19.07
C VAL A 327 10.60 -6.21 20.30
N ASP A 328 11.85 -5.82 20.63
CA ASP A 328 12.65 -6.35 21.74
C ASP A 328 12.30 -5.74 23.10
N ALA A 329 11.69 -4.57 23.12
CA ALA A 329 11.27 -3.87 24.33
C ALA A 329 9.97 -3.09 24.11
N ALA A 330 9.16 -2.97 25.18
CA ALA A 330 8.00 -2.09 25.17
C ALA A 330 8.44 -0.62 25.11
N PRO A 331 7.79 0.22 24.30
CA PRO A 331 8.04 1.66 24.33
C PRO A 331 7.80 2.25 25.71
N ALA A 332 8.83 2.83 26.32
CA ALA A 332 8.75 3.37 27.68
C ALA A 332 8.36 4.85 27.66
N GLN A 333 7.74 5.33 28.75
CA GLN A 333 7.54 6.76 29.00
C GLN A 333 8.90 7.48 28.96
N ALA A 334 8.93 8.70 28.43
CA ALA A 334 10.11 9.53 28.21
C ALA A 334 11.14 8.97 27.21
N ALA A 335 10.87 7.84 26.56
CA ALA A 335 11.72 7.38 25.44
C ALA A 335 11.73 8.44 24.32
N ALA A 336 12.93 8.73 23.80
CA ALA A 336 13.09 9.71 22.74
C ALA A 336 12.41 9.23 21.45
N VAL A 337 11.65 10.10 20.82
CA VAL A 337 10.96 9.87 19.55
C VAL A 337 11.52 10.82 18.51
N THR A 338 11.87 10.28 17.36
CA THR A 338 12.34 11.10 16.24
C THR A 338 11.39 10.93 15.05
N ILE A 339 10.92 12.06 14.51
CA ILE A 339 10.20 12.11 13.24
C ILE A 339 11.24 12.17 12.14
N LEU A 340 11.25 11.18 11.26
CA LEU A 340 12.28 11.01 10.23
C LEU A 340 12.10 11.99 9.07
N GLY A 341 13.22 12.39 8.45
CA GLY A 341 13.24 13.32 7.32
C GLY A 341 13.28 14.79 7.72
N ALA A 342 13.28 15.69 6.73
CA ALA A 342 13.29 17.14 6.92
C ALA A 342 11.87 17.73 6.94
N ALA A 343 11.69 18.89 7.56
CA ALA A 343 10.40 19.57 7.63
C ALA A 343 9.98 20.16 6.25
N SER A 344 8.67 20.18 5.99
CA SER A 344 8.07 20.77 4.79
C SER A 344 8.70 20.31 3.47
N THR A 345 9.22 19.09 3.44
CA THR A 345 9.92 18.52 2.28
C THR A 345 9.00 17.57 1.53
N LEU A 346 8.98 17.68 0.21
CA LEU A 346 8.25 16.76 -0.65
C LEU A 346 9.05 15.47 -0.83
N TYR A 347 8.47 14.34 -0.47
CA TYR A 347 9.04 13.01 -0.64
C TYR A 347 8.19 12.17 -1.58
N GLN A 348 8.85 11.39 -2.43
CA GLN A 348 8.26 10.34 -3.24
C GLN A 348 9.03 9.04 -2.99
N PRO A 349 8.71 8.30 -1.92
CA PRO A 349 9.38 7.06 -1.61
C PRO A 349 9.04 5.98 -2.63
N ASN A 350 9.99 5.10 -2.91
CA ASN A 350 9.70 3.84 -3.56
C ASN A 350 8.98 2.92 -2.57
N LEU A 351 8.07 2.10 -3.05
CA LEU A 351 7.31 1.17 -2.21
C LEU A 351 7.83 -0.24 -2.38
N PHE A 352 8.12 -0.93 -1.27
CA PHE A 352 8.41 -2.34 -1.28
C PHE A 352 7.45 -3.10 -0.35
N TYR A 353 6.92 -4.21 -0.83
CA TYR A 353 5.91 -4.98 -0.11
C TYR A 353 5.75 -6.39 -0.66
N THR A 354 5.09 -7.24 0.11
CA THR A 354 4.59 -8.54 -0.37
C THR A 354 3.14 -8.42 -0.82
N LYS A 355 2.71 -9.34 -1.67
CA LYS A 355 1.30 -9.46 -2.08
C LYS A 355 0.34 -9.61 -0.90
N GLN A 356 0.82 -10.14 0.23
CA GLN A 356 0.03 -10.35 1.44
C GLN A 356 -0.07 -9.12 2.35
N ALA A 357 0.65 -8.03 2.04
CA ALA A 357 0.62 -6.83 2.88
C ALA A 357 -0.68 -6.04 2.71
N PHE A 358 -1.13 -5.88 1.47
CA PHE A 358 -2.31 -5.09 1.14
C PHE A 358 -3.29 -5.87 0.28
N GLY A 359 -4.56 -5.54 0.42
CA GLY A 359 -5.63 -6.07 -0.42
C GLY A 359 -6.42 -4.96 -1.09
N MET A 360 -6.85 -5.26 -2.31
CA MET A 360 -7.73 -4.40 -3.06
C MET A 360 -8.93 -5.21 -3.58
N GLY A 361 -10.08 -4.57 -3.61
CA GLY A 361 -11.30 -5.10 -4.17
C GLY A 361 -12.17 -4.03 -4.78
N THR A 362 -13.24 -4.44 -5.41
CA THR A 362 -14.28 -3.54 -5.92
C THR A 362 -15.65 -4.05 -5.53
N VAL A 363 -16.55 -3.12 -5.26
CA VAL A 363 -17.95 -3.44 -5.00
C VAL A 363 -18.68 -3.56 -6.32
N LYS A 364 -19.44 -4.64 -6.51
CA LYS A 364 -20.31 -4.80 -7.67
C LYS A 364 -21.53 -3.89 -7.52
N LEU A 365 -21.53 -2.78 -8.24
CA LEU A 365 -22.60 -1.80 -8.20
C LEU A 365 -23.88 -2.34 -8.86
N PRO A 366 -25.08 -2.02 -8.34
CA PRO A 366 -26.33 -2.33 -9.02
C PRO A 366 -26.50 -1.47 -10.28
N LYS A 367 -27.27 -1.96 -11.23
CA LYS A 367 -27.65 -1.18 -12.42
C LYS A 367 -28.58 -0.03 -12.01
N LEU A 368 -28.33 1.16 -12.55
CA LEU A 368 -29.24 2.31 -12.43
C LEU A 368 -30.34 2.24 -13.48
N TYR A 369 -29.95 1.84 -14.70
CA TYR A 369 -30.86 1.70 -15.85
C TYR A 369 -30.79 0.26 -16.38
N SER A 370 -31.86 -0.17 -17.08
CA SER A 370 -31.90 -1.50 -17.70
C SER A 370 -30.82 -1.72 -18.77
N THR A 371 -30.35 -0.64 -19.38
CA THR A 371 -29.33 -0.61 -20.41
C THR A 371 -27.88 -0.67 -19.84
N ASP A 372 -27.71 -0.48 -18.54
CA ASP A 372 -26.42 -0.50 -17.89
C ASP A 372 -25.72 -1.85 -18.05
N THR A 373 -24.42 -1.81 -18.25
CA THR A 373 -23.57 -2.98 -18.28
C THR A 373 -22.61 -2.96 -17.09
N ILE A 374 -22.51 -4.09 -16.42
CA ILE A 374 -21.46 -4.31 -15.42
C ILE A 374 -20.33 -5.04 -16.13
N ALA A 375 -19.22 -4.36 -16.32
CA ALA A 375 -18.02 -4.92 -16.90
C ALA A 375 -17.14 -5.48 -15.78
N THR A 376 -16.48 -6.61 -16.03
CA THR A 376 -15.57 -7.23 -15.06
C THR A 376 -14.24 -7.48 -15.75
N THR A 377 -13.15 -7.04 -15.14
CA THR A 377 -11.78 -7.30 -15.61
C THR A 377 -11.41 -8.77 -15.46
N SER A 378 -10.30 -9.19 -16.08
CA SER A 378 -9.79 -10.56 -16.01
C SER A 378 -9.48 -11.02 -14.58
N ASP A 379 -9.11 -10.11 -13.69
CA ASP A 379 -8.81 -10.36 -12.29
C ASP A 379 -10.01 -10.13 -11.34
N GLY A 380 -11.19 -9.81 -11.87
CA GLY A 380 -12.44 -9.77 -11.12
C GLY A 380 -12.87 -8.38 -10.63
N MET A 381 -12.20 -7.30 -11.04
CA MET A 381 -12.66 -5.93 -10.73
C MET A 381 -13.93 -5.60 -11.48
N SER A 382 -14.91 -4.98 -10.79
CA SER A 382 -16.22 -4.66 -11.34
C SER A 382 -16.35 -3.16 -11.61
N ILE A 383 -16.73 -2.82 -12.83
CA ILE A 383 -16.95 -1.44 -13.28
C ILE A 383 -18.37 -1.35 -13.86
N ARG A 384 -19.13 -0.36 -13.42
CA ARG A 384 -20.46 -0.09 -14.00
C ARG A 384 -20.32 0.90 -15.14
N VAL A 385 -20.93 0.57 -16.27
CA VAL A 385 -21.02 1.43 -17.45
C VAL A 385 -22.49 1.79 -17.63
N SER A 386 -22.81 3.07 -17.51
CA SER A 386 -24.18 3.60 -17.67
C SER A 386 -24.22 4.55 -18.86
N LYS A 387 -25.17 4.32 -19.78
CA LYS A 387 -25.52 5.25 -20.86
C LYS A 387 -26.94 5.72 -20.65
N TYR A 388 -27.15 7.01 -20.58
CA TYR A 388 -28.46 7.62 -20.45
C TYR A 388 -28.53 8.91 -21.25
N ALA A 389 -29.75 9.31 -21.62
CA ALA A 389 -30.04 10.50 -22.41
C ALA A 389 -30.86 11.48 -21.59
N ASP A 390 -30.62 12.76 -21.81
CA ASP A 390 -31.48 13.84 -21.36
C ASP A 390 -32.32 14.31 -22.57
N GLY A 391 -33.63 14.04 -22.52
CA GLY A 391 -34.52 14.34 -23.64
C GLY A 391 -34.75 15.84 -23.83
N ASP A 392 -34.74 16.62 -22.75
CA ASP A 392 -34.97 18.06 -22.81
C ASP A 392 -33.74 18.80 -23.34
N ALA A 393 -32.54 18.37 -22.96
CA ALA A 393 -31.28 18.92 -23.43
C ALA A 393 -30.78 18.31 -24.76
N ASN A 394 -31.47 17.26 -25.26
CA ASN A 394 -31.07 16.51 -26.44
C ASN A 394 -29.61 16.04 -26.44
N THR A 395 -29.15 15.59 -25.25
CA THR A 395 -27.78 15.13 -25.02
C THR A 395 -27.75 13.69 -24.57
N GLN A 396 -26.67 13.01 -24.88
CA GLN A 396 -26.35 11.67 -24.38
C GLN A 396 -25.18 11.73 -23.42
N LYS A 397 -25.27 10.93 -22.35
CA LYS A 397 -24.26 10.87 -21.29
C LYS A 397 -23.78 9.43 -21.15
N ILE A 398 -22.46 9.28 -21.05
CA ILE A 398 -21.84 8.03 -20.66
C ILE A 398 -21.09 8.24 -19.34
N ARG A 399 -21.21 7.25 -18.45
CA ARG A 399 -20.60 7.29 -17.13
C ARG A 399 -20.00 5.93 -16.80
N PHE A 400 -18.77 5.96 -16.30
CA PHE A 400 -18.05 4.81 -15.76
C PHE A 400 -17.88 5.02 -14.26
N ASP A 401 -18.33 4.06 -13.46
CA ASP A 401 -18.24 4.10 -12.01
C ASP A 401 -17.45 2.89 -11.51
N LEU A 402 -16.47 3.16 -10.66
CA LEU A 402 -15.72 2.17 -9.91
C LEU A 402 -15.77 2.53 -8.44
N LEU A 403 -16.13 1.56 -7.59
CA LEU A 403 -16.15 1.70 -6.15
C LEU A 403 -15.11 0.76 -5.55
N PRO A 404 -13.92 1.27 -5.19
CA PRO A 404 -12.85 0.44 -4.65
C PRO A 404 -13.04 0.16 -3.17
N ALA A 405 -12.35 -0.89 -2.70
CA ALA A 405 -12.20 -1.20 -1.29
C ALA A 405 -10.76 -1.60 -1.01
N TYR A 406 -10.20 -1.13 0.09
CA TYR A 406 -8.83 -1.39 0.49
C TYR A 406 -8.75 -2.08 1.83
N ALA A 407 -7.72 -2.90 2.01
CA ALA A 407 -7.40 -3.54 3.27
C ALA A 407 -5.89 -3.53 3.53
N THR A 408 -5.50 -3.34 4.78
CA THR A 408 -4.13 -3.59 5.25
C THR A 408 -4.12 -4.91 6.01
N PHE A 409 -3.60 -5.96 5.38
CA PHE A 409 -3.51 -7.26 6.02
C PHE A 409 -2.34 -7.31 7.00
N ASN A 410 -1.16 -6.86 6.58
CA ASN A 410 0.00 -6.82 7.45
C ASN A 410 0.93 -5.64 7.11
N PRO A 411 0.92 -4.56 7.92
CA PRO A 411 1.77 -3.40 7.68
C PRO A 411 3.27 -3.69 7.89
N LEU A 412 3.62 -4.79 8.59
CA LEU A 412 5.01 -5.19 8.81
C LEU A 412 5.67 -5.80 7.55
N PHE A 413 4.88 -6.12 6.52
CA PHE A 413 5.36 -6.67 5.26
C PHE A 413 5.37 -5.64 4.13
N ALA A 414 5.37 -4.37 4.50
CA ALA A 414 5.43 -3.25 3.57
C ALA A 414 6.30 -2.12 4.10
N GLY A 415 7.01 -1.45 3.21
CA GLY A 415 7.93 -0.39 3.57
C GLY A 415 8.17 0.65 2.48
N LYS A 416 8.92 1.66 2.86
CA LYS A 416 9.37 2.77 2.02
C LYS A 416 10.87 2.64 1.76
N GLY A 417 11.25 2.66 0.47
CA GLY A 417 12.63 2.57 0.02
C GLY A 417 13.21 3.93 -0.32
N PHE A 418 14.38 4.20 0.25
CA PHE A 418 15.24 5.35 -0.04
C PHE A 418 16.65 4.84 -0.29
N GLY A 419 17.53 5.67 -0.83
CA GLY A 419 18.95 5.38 -0.93
C GLY A 419 19.65 5.35 0.45
N VAL A 420 20.74 4.63 0.54
CA VAL A 420 21.55 4.52 1.77
C VAL A 420 22.40 5.76 1.98
#